data_987fbc538d56e1b5f9f805c7fdc5939e
#
_entry.id   987fbc538d56e1b5f9f805c7fdc5939e
#
_cell.length_a   1.000
_cell.length_b   1.000
_cell.length_c   1.000
_cell.angle_alpha   90.00
_cell.angle_beta   90.00
_cell.angle_gamma   90.00
#
_symmetry.space_group_name_H-M   'P 1'
#
loop_
_entity.id
_entity.type
_entity.pdbx_description
1 polymer ?
#
loop_
_entity_poly.entity_id
_entity_poly.type
_entity_poly.pdbx_seq_one_letter_code
_entity_poly.pdbx_strand_id
1 'polypeptide(L)'
;NVLLIANPYDAFMLEDDGRIDEKIFNEYTSLSLRYPPRFSQVSTEEEALAQLENMSFDLVICMPSTGDNDSFDIGRHIKEKYEHIPIVILTPFSHGITKRIINEDLSAFEYVFCWLGNTDLLVSIIKLIEDKMNLEHDVQEVGVQLILLVEDGIRFYSSILPNLYKFVLKQSQEFSTEALNAH
;
A
#
# COMPACT_ATOMS: atom_id res chain seq x y z
N ASN A 1 3.14 -10.33 -3.16
CA ASN A 1 2.35 -9.96 -4.35
C ASN A 1 1.28 -8.93 -3.97
N VAL A 2 1.09 -7.94 -4.82
CA VAL A 2 0.08 -6.87 -4.63
C VAL A 2 -0.90 -6.91 -5.80
N LEU A 3 -2.20 -6.98 -5.49
CA LEU A 3 -3.27 -6.85 -6.47
C LEU A 3 -3.75 -5.40 -6.49
N LEU A 4 -3.62 -4.74 -7.63
CA LEU A 4 -4.12 -3.39 -7.88
C LEU A 4 -5.44 -3.46 -8.66
N ILE A 5 -6.51 -2.97 -8.06
CA ILE A 5 -7.83 -2.86 -8.69
C ILE A 5 -8.03 -1.39 -9.06
N ALA A 6 -7.93 -1.09 -10.35
CA ALA A 6 -8.01 0.26 -10.87
C ALA A 6 -8.60 0.26 -12.28
N ASN A 7 -9.40 1.25 -12.61
CA ASN A 7 -9.77 1.45 -14.00
C ASN A 7 -8.55 1.85 -14.85
N PRO A 8 -8.60 1.73 -16.19
CA PRO A 8 -7.45 2.01 -17.03
C PRO A 8 -6.91 3.45 -16.92
N TYR A 9 -7.77 4.42 -16.62
CA TYR A 9 -7.34 5.81 -16.45
C TYR A 9 -6.56 6.01 -15.13
N ASP A 10 -7.09 5.48 -14.03
CA ASP A 10 -6.42 5.60 -12.73
C ASP A 10 -5.10 4.82 -12.70
N ALA A 11 -5.06 3.67 -13.35
CA ALA A 11 -3.84 2.91 -13.55
C ALA A 11 -2.80 3.69 -14.36
N PHE A 12 -3.22 4.33 -15.45
CA PHE A 12 -2.36 5.21 -16.25
C PHE A 12 -1.80 6.36 -15.39
N MET A 13 -2.61 6.97 -14.52
CA MET A 13 -2.17 8.02 -13.61
C MET A 13 -1.08 7.57 -12.62
N LEU A 14 -1.08 6.31 -12.23
CA LEU A 14 0.01 5.75 -11.41
C LEU A 14 1.31 5.56 -12.21
N GLU A 15 1.19 5.39 -13.52
CA GLU A 15 2.31 5.11 -14.44
C GLU A 15 2.76 6.34 -15.25
N ASP A 16 2.24 7.55 -14.96
CA ASP A 16 2.50 8.77 -15.74
C ASP A 16 4.00 9.08 -15.91
N ASP A 17 4.82 8.73 -14.92
CA ASP A 17 6.29 8.90 -14.99
C ASP A 17 7.07 7.58 -15.21
N GLY A 18 6.45 6.51 -15.68
CA GLY A 18 7.07 5.20 -15.89
C GLY A 18 6.37 4.05 -15.16
N ARG A 19 6.70 2.83 -15.53
CA ARG A 19 6.05 1.62 -15.01
C ARG A 19 6.18 1.50 -13.49
N ILE A 20 5.09 1.14 -12.81
CA ILE A 20 5.06 0.95 -11.35
C ILE A 20 6.16 -0.02 -10.91
N ASP A 21 6.29 -1.16 -11.59
CA ASP A 21 7.28 -2.19 -11.25
C ASP A 21 8.72 -1.65 -11.24
N GLU A 22 9.08 -0.84 -12.25
CA GLU A 22 10.42 -0.25 -12.37
C GLU A 22 10.68 0.77 -11.26
N LYS A 23 9.69 1.60 -10.95
CA LYS A 23 9.80 2.60 -9.88
C LYS A 23 9.93 1.94 -8.51
N ILE A 24 9.09 0.96 -8.21
CA ILE A 24 9.15 0.19 -6.96
C ILE A 24 10.50 -0.52 -6.85
N PHE A 25 10.99 -1.15 -7.93
CA PHE A 25 12.30 -1.79 -7.95
C PHE A 25 13.43 -0.79 -7.63
N ASN A 26 13.39 0.41 -8.23
CA ASN A 26 14.38 1.45 -7.99
C ASN A 26 14.35 1.95 -6.54
N GLU A 27 13.16 2.16 -5.96
CA GLU A 27 13.01 2.56 -4.55
C GLU A 27 13.49 1.46 -3.60
N TYR A 28 13.14 0.18 -3.85
CA TYR A 28 13.64 -0.94 -3.06
C TYR A 28 15.16 -1.02 -3.12
N THR A 29 15.76 -0.82 -4.30
CA THR A 29 17.22 -0.80 -4.47
C THR A 29 17.85 0.37 -3.72
N SER A 30 17.28 1.57 -3.81
CA SER A 30 17.79 2.77 -3.14
C SER A 30 17.75 2.67 -1.61
N LEU A 31 16.77 1.96 -1.09
CA LEU A 31 16.58 1.70 0.34
C LEU A 31 17.22 0.38 0.79
N SER A 32 17.98 -0.31 -0.08
CA SER A 32 18.59 -1.62 0.17
C SER A 32 17.60 -2.68 0.69
N LEU A 33 16.34 -2.56 0.29
CA LEU A 33 15.29 -3.52 0.61
C LEU A 33 15.41 -4.75 -0.28
N ARG A 34 15.09 -5.92 0.28
CA ARG A 34 15.09 -7.19 -0.45
C ARG A 34 13.68 -7.50 -0.96
N TYR A 35 13.61 -8.21 -2.07
CA TYR A 35 12.35 -8.77 -2.59
C TYR A 35 11.29 -7.71 -2.92
N PRO A 36 11.50 -6.89 -3.97
CA PRO A 36 10.47 -5.95 -4.41
C PRO A 36 9.18 -6.70 -4.74
N PRO A 37 8.02 -6.17 -4.35
CA PRO A 37 6.73 -6.79 -4.60
C PRO A 37 6.42 -6.83 -6.09
N ARG A 38 5.64 -7.84 -6.49
CA ARG A 38 5.09 -7.93 -7.84
C ARG A 38 3.67 -7.37 -7.83
N PHE A 39 3.37 -6.55 -8.81
CA PHE A 39 2.03 -6.00 -9.01
C PHE A 39 1.30 -6.75 -10.10
N SER A 40 0.04 -7.10 -9.82
CA SER A 40 -0.93 -7.54 -10.82
C SER A 40 -2.05 -6.52 -10.86
N GLN A 41 -2.36 -6.01 -12.04
CA GLN A 41 -3.42 -5.02 -12.22
C GLN A 41 -4.64 -5.65 -12.87
N VAL A 42 -5.81 -5.29 -12.36
CA VAL A 42 -7.12 -5.70 -12.89
C VAL A 42 -8.09 -4.52 -12.86
N SER A 43 -9.14 -4.59 -13.67
CA SER A 43 -10.10 -3.51 -13.80
C SER A 43 -11.53 -3.91 -13.41
N THR A 44 -11.80 -5.20 -13.25
CA THR A 44 -13.12 -5.73 -12.92
C THR A 44 -13.08 -6.68 -11.73
N GLU A 45 -14.23 -6.93 -11.14
CA GLU A 45 -14.39 -7.88 -10.04
C GLU A 45 -14.06 -9.31 -10.49
N GLU A 46 -14.53 -9.71 -11.67
CA GLU A 46 -14.29 -11.03 -12.22
C GLU A 46 -12.79 -11.31 -12.40
N GLU A 47 -12.06 -10.33 -12.95
CA GLU A 47 -10.60 -10.40 -13.08
C GLU A 47 -9.92 -10.51 -11.71
N ALA A 48 -10.37 -9.71 -10.73
CA ALA A 48 -9.80 -9.72 -9.38
C ALA A 48 -9.99 -11.08 -8.71
N LEU A 49 -11.20 -11.63 -8.74
CA LEU A 49 -11.50 -12.93 -8.17
C LEU A 49 -10.73 -14.06 -8.88
N ALA A 50 -10.64 -14.01 -10.22
CA ALA A 50 -9.85 -14.99 -10.99
C ALA A 50 -8.36 -14.95 -10.62
N GLN A 51 -7.79 -13.77 -10.39
CA GLN A 51 -6.40 -13.63 -9.92
C GLN A 51 -6.23 -14.21 -8.50
N LEU A 52 -7.13 -13.89 -7.58
CA LEU A 52 -7.10 -14.37 -6.19
C LEU A 52 -7.29 -15.90 -6.08
N GLU A 53 -7.99 -16.53 -7.03
CA GLU A 53 -8.12 -17.99 -7.08
C GLU A 53 -6.84 -18.68 -7.59
N ASN A 54 -6.10 -18.02 -8.46
CA ASN A 54 -4.91 -18.59 -9.11
C ASN A 54 -3.59 -18.27 -8.40
N MET A 55 -3.53 -17.19 -7.63
CA MET A 55 -2.31 -16.70 -6.98
C MET A 55 -2.60 -16.20 -5.58
N SER A 56 -1.61 -16.32 -4.69
CA SER A 56 -1.67 -15.71 -3.36
C SER A 56 -1.22 -14.24 -3.43
N PHE A 57 -2.02 -13.37 -2.83
CA PHE A 57 -1.72 -11.95 -2.66
C PHE A 57 -1.62 -11.61 -1.19
N ASP A 58 -0.70 -10.71 -0.87
CA ASP A 58 -0.41 -10.24 0.49
C ASP A 58 -1.09 -8.89 0.76
N LEU A 59 -1.54 -8.21 -0.29
CA LEU A 59 -2.19 -6.90 -0.23
C LEU A 59 -3.07 -6.68 -1.46
N VAL A 60 -4.25 -6.11 -1.24
CA VAL A 60 -5.11 -5.57 -2.30
C VAL A 60 -5.18 -4.05 -2.17
N ILE A 61 -4.94 -3.34 -3.26
CA ILE A 61 -5.08 -1.88 -3.35
C ILE A 61 -6.26 -1.57 -4.27
N CYS A 62 -7.29 -0.92 -3.75
CA CYS A 62 -8.46 -0.50 -4.49
C CYS A 62 -8.37 0.99 -4.82
N MET A 63 -8.51 1.37 -6.10
CA MET A 63 -8.63 2.76 -6.53
C MET A 63 -10.09 3.07 -6.86
N PRO A 64 -10.81 3.83 -6.02
CA PRO A 64 -12.19 4.17 -6.27
C PRO A 64 -12.32 5.07 -7.49
N SER A 65 -13.24 4.73 -8.38
CA SER A 65 -13.62 5.54 -9.53
C SER A 65 -15.07 6.01 -9.42
N THR A 66 -15.45 6.94 -10.28
CA THR A 66 -16.83 7.44 -10.37
C THR A 66 -17.70 6.64 -11.36
N GLY A 67 -17.21 5.48 -11.84
CA GLY A 67 -17.90 4.63 -12.83
C GLY A 67 -18.66 3.45 -12.23
N ASP A 68 -19.21 2.60 -13.12
CA ASP A 68 -20.09 1.48 -12.76
C ASP A 68 -19.39 0.32 -12.00
N ASN A 69 -18.07 0.20 -12.10
CA ASN A 69 -17.28 -0.76 -11.33
C ASN A 69 -16.79 -0.09 -10.05
N ASP A 70 -17.57 -0.25 -8.99
CA ASP A 70 -17.25 0.36 -7.71
C ASP A 70 -16.19 -0.44 -6.95
N SER A 71 -14.98 0.10 -6.88
CA SER A 71 -13.89 -0.52 -6.14
C SER A 71 -14.17 -0.71 -4.65
N PHE A 72 -15.13 0.03 -4.06
CA PHE A 72 -15.58 -0.20 -2.68
C PHE A 72 -16.39 -1.51 -2.60
N ASP A 73 -17.32 -1.74 -3.54
CA ASP A 73 -18.09 -2.99 -3.57
C ASP A 73 -17.18 -4.19 -3.85
N ILE A 74 -16.29 -4.07 -4.82
CA ILE A 74 -15.30 -5.11 -5.13
C ILE A 74 -14.44 -5.43 -3.89
N GLY A 75 -13.94 -4.42 -3.19
CA GLY A 75 -13.15 -4.60 -1.97
C GLY A 75 -13.93 -5.32 -0.87
N ARG A 76 -15.21 -4.97 -0.66
CA ARG A 76 -16.09 -5.64 0.30
C ARG A 76 -16.32 -7.11 -0.06
N HIS A 77 -16.65 -7.43 -1.31
CA HIS A 77 -16.83 -8.81 -1.78
C HIS A 77 -15.54 -9.64 -1.66
N ILE A 78 -14.38 -9.03 -1.96
CA ILE A 78 -13.09 -9.70 -1.75
C ILE A 78 -12.89 -9.99 -0.26
N LYS A 79 -13.17 -9.03 0.62
CA LYS A 79 -12.99 -9.19 2.08
C LYS A 79 -13.89 -10.28 2.65
N GLU A 80 -15.13 -10.41 2.16
CA GLU A 80 -16.04 -11.49 2.54
C GLU A 80 -15.50 -12.89 2.19
N LYS A 81 -14.82 -13.02 1.04
CA LYS A 81 -14.29 -14.31 0.56
C LYS A 81 -12.88 -14.59 1.07
N TYR A 82 -12.08 -13.54 1.25
CA TYR A 82 -10.66 -13.60 1.64
C TYR A 82 -10.39 -12.70 2.85
N GLU A 83 -10.98 -13.02 4.00
CA GLU A 83 -10.98 -12.21 5.22
C GLU A 83 -9.55 -11.83 5.68
N HIS A 84 -8.58 -12.73 5.47
CA HIS A 84 -7.20 -12.54 5.93
C HIS A 84 -6.36 -11.58 5.07
N ILE A 85 -6.80 -11.26 3.84
CA ILE A 85 -6.04 -10.37 2.96
C ILE A 85 -6.33 -8.91 3.36
N PRO A 86 -5.31 -8.12 3.69
CA PRO A 86 -5.48 -6.69 3.93
C PRO A 86 -5.86 -5.96 2.63
N ILE A 87 -6.86 -5.08 2.74
CA ILE A 87 -7.34 -4.25 1.63
C ILE A 87 -7.19 -2.79 2.01
N VAL A 88 -6.59 -1.99 1.13
CA VAL A 88 -6.44 -0.55 1.32
C VAL A 88 -7.08 0.22 0.16
N ILE A 89 -7.52 1.43 0.44
CA ILE A 89 -7.99 2.37 -0.57
C ILE A 89 -6.86 3.33 -0.92
N LEU A 90 -6.60 3.50 -2.22
CA LEU A 90 -5.73 4.53 -2.74
C LEU A 90 -6.57 5.46 -3.63
N THR A 91 -6.87 6.65 -3.14
CA THR A 91 -7.77 7.58 -3.84
C THR A 91 -7.01 8.73 -4.48
N PRO A 92 -7.30 9.12 -5.73
CA PRO A 92 -6.85 10.39 -6.25
C PRO A 92 -7.48 11.54 -5.44
N PHE A 93 -6.75 12.65 -5.30
CA PHE A 93 -7.30 13.81 -4.58
C PHE A 93 -8.39 14.49 -5.40
N SER A 94 -9.64 14.14 -5.13
CA SER A 94 -10.80 14.81 -5.72
C SER A 94 -11.89 15.04 -4.68
N HIS A 95 -12.58 16.19 -4.79
CA HIS A 95 -13.69 16.53 -3.89
C HIS A 95 -14.85 15.53 -3.92
N GLY A 96 -15.10 14.92 -5.07
CA GLY A 96 -16.17 13.93 -5.23
C GLY A 96 -15.89 12.66 -4.44
N ILE A 97 -14.68 12.15 -4.53
CA ILE A 97 -14.27 10.91 -3.84
C ILE A 97 -14.13 11.15 -2.34
N THR A 98 -13.60 12.30 -1.91
CA THR A 98 -13.53 12.64 -0.48
C THR A 98 -14.90 12.65 0.18
N LYS A 99 -15.91 13.25 -0.46
CA LYS A 99 -17.29 13.23 0.06
C LYS A 99 -17.87 11.82 0.11
N ARG A 100 -17.49 10.98 -0.84
CA ARG A 100 -17.93 9.59 -0.89
C ARG A 100 -17.32 8.79 0.25
N ILE A 101 -16.01 8.87 0.47
CA ILE A 101 -15.31 8.17 1.55
C ILE A 101 -15.92 8.46 2.92
N ILE A 102 -16.37 9.70 3.18
CA ILE A 102 -17.00 10.09 4.46
C ILE A 102 -18.32 9.34 4.70
N ASN A 103 -19.02 8.92 3.65
CA ASN A 103 -20.34 8.28 3.74
C ASN A 103 -20.30 6.77 3.46
N GLU A 104 -19.15 6.20 3.11
CA GLU A 104 -18.99 4.78 2.80
C GLU A 104 -18.73 3.96 4.08
N ASP A 105 -19.16 2.71 4.05
CA ASP A 105 -18.72 1.71 5.01
C ASP A 105 -17.29 1.26 4.68
N LEU A 106 -16.35 1.66 5.51
CA LEU A 106 -14.93 1.36 5.36
C LEU A 106 -14.46 0.17 6.20
N SER A 107 -15.37 -0.58 6.82
CA SER A 107 -15.03 -1.69 7.71
C SER A 107 -14.23 -2.82 7.06
N ALA A 108 -14.35 -2.98 5.73
CA ALA A 108 -13.58 -3.95 4.94
C ALA A 108 -12.14 -3.49 4.63
N PHE A 109 -11.80 -2.23 4.89
CA PHE A 109 -10.54 -1.62 4.48
C PHE A 109 -9.67 -1.29 5.69
N GLU A 110 -8.39 -1.64 5.60
CA GLU A 110 -7.42 -1.40 6.69
C GLU A 110 -7.01 0.08 6.78
N TYR A 111 -6.85 0.74 5.63
CA TYR A 111 -6.44 2.13 5.51
C TYR A 111 -7.00 2.79 4.26
N VAL A 112 -7.04 4.12 4.30
CA VAL A 112 -7.33 4.97 3.15
C VAL A 112 -6.15 5.91 2.92
N PHE A 113 -5.62 5.94 1.70
CA PHE A 113 -4.52 6.80 1.29
C PHE A 113 -4.92 7.72 0.16
N CYS A 114 -4.27 8.88 0.09
CA CYS A 114 -4.41 9.84 -1.00
C CYS A 114 -3.21 9.76 -1.93
N TRP A 115 -3.43 9.44 -3.21
CA TRP A 115 -2.37 9.47 -4.21
C TRP A 115 -1.93 10.91 -4.48
N LEU A 116 -0.67 11.19 -4.26
CA LEU A 116 -0.05 12.52 -4.39
C LEU A 116 1.00 12.57 -5.52
N GLY A 117 0.96 11.59 -6.45
CA GLY A 117 1.93 11.49 -7.56
C GLY A 117 3.30 10.96 -7.13
N ASN A 118 3.40 10.30 -5.97
CA ASN A 118 4.68 9.84 -5.44
C ASN A 118 4.67 8.32 -5.20
N THR A 119 5.54 7.61 -5.91
CA THR A 119 5.71 6.15 -5.80
C THR A 119 6.21 5.71 -4.41
N ASP A 120 6.89 6.61 -3.68
CA ASP A 120 7.31 6.35 -2.30
C ASP A 120 6.13 5.98 -1.39
N LEU A 121 4.94 6.49 -1.70
CA LEU A 121 3.73 6.16 -0.97
C LEU A 121 3.37 4.67 -1.13
N LEU A 122 3.50 4.11 -2.33
CA LEU A 122 3.24 2.68 -2.57
C LEU A 122 4.20 1.81 -1.77
N VAL A 123 5.49 2.14 -1.75
CA VAL A 123 6.48 1.44 -0.92
C VAL A 123 6.10 1.53 0.56
N SER A 124 5.69 2.72 1.01
CA SER A 124 5.31 2.94 2.42
C SER A 124 4.04 2.19 2.81
N ILE A 125 3.05 2.10 1.92
CA ILE A 125 1.85 1.29 2.14
C ILE A 125 2.23 -0.18 2.32
N ILE A 126 3.08 -0.71 1.43
CA ILE A 126 3.52 -2.10 1.51
C ILE A 126 4.27 -2.36 2.82
N LYS A 127 5.19 -1.47 3.19
CA LYS A 127 5.94 -1.60 4.45
C LYS A 127 5.03 -1.50 5.68
N LEU A 128 4.03 -0.61 5.67
CA LEU A 128 3.06 -0.49 6.75
C LEU A 128 2.26 -1.77 6.96
N ILE A 129 1.85 -2.41 5.87
CA ILE A 129 1.12 -3.68 5.92
C ILE A 129 2.04 -4.81 6.39
N GLU A 130 3.29 -4.88 5.89
CA GLU A 130 4.29 -5.85 6.37
C GLU A 130 4.55 -5.69 7.88
N ASP A 131 4.76 -4.47 8.36
CA ASP A 131 4.99 -4.18 9.78
C ASP A 131 3.77 -4.57 10.63
N LYS A 132 2.55 -4.31 10.15
CA LYS A 132 1.32 -4.72 10.83
C LYS A 132 1.19 -6.24 10.92
N MET A 133 1.52 -6.96 9.86
CA MET A 133 1.46 -8.43 9.82
C MET A 133 2.50 -9.08 10.73
N ASN A 134 3.67 -8.46 10.88
CA ASN A 134 4.78 -8.98 11.68
C ASN A 134 4.81 -8.44 13.12
N LEU A 135 3.89 -7.53 13.48
CA LEU A 135 3.91 -6.76 14.72
C LEU A 135 4.14 -7.62 15.98
N GLU A 136 3.37 -8.69 16.13
CA GLU A 136 3.48 -9.55 17.32
C GLU A 136 4.83 -10.23 17.41
N HIS A 137 5.32 -10.78 16.30
CA HIS A 137 6.62 -11.42 16.22
C HIS A 137 7.75 -10.42 16.51
N ASP A 138 7.73 -9.27 15.84
CA ASP A 138 8.79 -8.27 15.95
C ASP A 138 8.90 -7.68 17.37
N VAL A 139 7.76 -7.45 18.03
CA VAL A 139 7.75 -6.92 19.39
C VAL A 139 8.13 -8.00 20.42
N GLN A 140 7.54 -9.19 20.33
CA GLN A 140 7.69 -10.22 21.36
C GLN A 140 9.00 -11.00 21.23
N GLU A 141 9.38 -11.36 20.00
CA GLU A 141 10.55 -12.21 19.76
C GLU A 141 11.82 -11.41 19.45
N VAL A 142 11.73 -10.28 18.77
CA VAL A 142 12.88 -9.45 18.38
C VAL A 142 13.08 -8.27 19.32
N GLY A 143 12.01 -7.78 19.94
CA GLY A 143 12.06 -6.66 20.88
C GLY A 143 12.25 -5.30 20.21
N VAL A 144 11.72 -5.12 19.00
CA VAL A 144 11.79 -3.84 18.28
C VAL A 144 10.94 -2.77 18.95
N GLN A 145 11.34 -1.51 18.78
CA GLN A 145 10.58 -0.36 19.27
C GLN A 145 9.50 0.01 18.26
N LEU A 146 8.34 0.43 18.76
CA LEU A 146 7.21 0.87 17.96
C LEU A 146 7.21 2.39 17.79
N ILE A 147 6.88 2.84 16.59
CA ILE A 147 6.59 4.23 16.29
C ILE A 147 5.08 4.36 16.07
N LEU A 148 4.42 5.16 16.89
CA LEU A 148 3.00 5.46 16.73
C LEU A 148 2.85 6.76 15.95
N LEU A 149 2.29 6.68 14.73
CA LEU A 149 1.90 7.82 13.93
C LEU A 149 0.40 8.07 14.08
N VAL A 150 0.01 9.23 14.58
CA VAL A 150 -1.39 9.64 14.76
C VAL A 150 -1.66 10.87 13.91
N GLU A 151 -2.48 10.73 12.89
CA GLU A 151 -2.91 11.78 11.97
C GLU A 151 -4.31 11.44 11.44
N ASP A 152 -5.26 12.33 11.52
CA ASP A 152 -6.65 12.13 11.09
C ASP A 152 -6.92 12.61 9.65
N GLY A 153 -6.03 13.40 9.09
CA GLY A 153 -6.12 13.90 7.73
C GLY A 153 -5.51 12.94 6.71
N ILE A 154 -6.32 12.25 5.90
CA ILE A 154 -5.87 11.26 4.89
C ILE A 154 -4.73 11.82 4.03
N ARG A 155 -4.83 13.06 3.57
CA ARG A 155 -3.81 13.70 2.75
C ARG A 155 -2.50 13.91 3.50
N PHE A 156 -2.59 14.40 4.74
CA PHE A 156 -1.41 14.65 5.57
C PHE A 156 -0.75 13.33 5.95
N TYR A 157 -1.53 12.34 6.37
CA TYR A 157 -1.04 11.00 6.64
C TYR A 157 -0.27 10.42 5.44
N SER A 158 -0.87 10.49 4.24
CA SER A 158 -0.25 10.01 2.99
C SER A 158 1.03 10.77 2.60
N SER A 159 1.19 12.03 3.02
CA SER A 159 2.40 12.81 2.74
C SER A 159 3.51 12.58 3.77
N ILE A 160 3.16 12.29 5.02
CA ILE A 160 4.12 12.08 6.11
C ILE A 160 4.70 10.67 6.07
N LEU A 161 3.87 9.67 5.81
CA LEU A 161 4.23 8.25 5.88
C LEU A 161 5.47 7.89 5.03
N PRO A 162 5.61 8.33 3.77
CA PRO A 162 6.81 8.05 2.97
C PRO A 162 8.08 8.63 3.57
N ASN A 163 8.02 9.84 4.10
CA ASN A 163 9.17 10.49 4.73
C ASN A 163 9.60 9.76 6.01
N LEU A 164 8.63 9.30 6.80
CA LEU A 164 8.90 8.52 8.00
C LEU A 164 9.62 7.21 7.65
N TYR A 165 9.09 6.43 6.70
CA TYR A 165 9.72 5.18 6.28
C TYR A 165 11.12 5.39 5.69
N LYS A 166 11.29 6.38 4.82
CA LYS A 166 12.62 6.71 4.29
C LYS A 166 13.62 7.06 5.39
N PHE A 167 13.20 7.82 6.38
CA PHE A 167 14.05 8.18 7.50
C PHE A 167 14.45 6.94 8.31
N VAL A 168 13.48 6.12 8.74
CA VAL A 168 13.73 4.94 9.57
C VAL A 168 14.61 3.92 8.83
N LEU A 169 14.31 3.65 7.55
CA LEU A 169 15.07 2.69 6.76
C LEU A 169 16.52 3.15 6.53
N LYS A 170 16.76 4.44 6.26
CA LYS A 170 18.11 4.98 6.11
C LYS A 170 18.90 4.91 7.41
N GLN A 171 18.29 5.25 8.54
CA GLN A 171 18.95 5.13 9.85
C GLN A 171 19.33 3.67 10.14
N SER A 172 18.46 2.71 9.85
CA SER A 172 18.76 1.29 10.02
C SER A 172 19.95 0.83 9.18
N GLN A 173 20.09 1.35 7.94
CA GLN A 173 21.23 1.06 7.07
C GLN A 173 22.54 1.64 7.62
N GLU A 174 22.53 2.88 8.08
CA GLU A 174 23.69 3.54 8.66
C GLU A 174 24.22 2.76 9.86
N PHE A 175 23.35 2.39 10.81
CA PHE A 175 23.73 1.57 11.97
C PHE A 175 24.28 0.19 11.58
N SER A 176 23.67 -0.47 10.58
CA SER A 176 24.17 -1.77 10.11
C SER A 176 25.56 -1.65 9.47
N THR A 177 25.82 -0.57 8.75
CA THR A 177 27.12 -0.33 8.12
C THR A 177 28.21 0.01 9.15
N GLU A 178 27.88 0.82 10.16
CA GLU A 178 28.79 1.13 11.27
C GLU A 178 29.16 -0.10 12.07
N ALA A 179 28.18 -0.97 12.38
CA ALA A 179 28.41 -2.21 13.09
C ALA A 179 29.34 -3.18 12.33
N LEU A 180 29.24 -3.23 11.01
CA LEU A 180 30.12 -4.04 10.15
C LEU A 180 31.55 -3.49 10.05
N ASN A 181 31.72 -2.17 10.15
CA ASN A 181 33.01 -1.52 10.07
C ASN A 181 33.76 -1.46 11.43
N ALA A 182 33.10 -1.82 12.54
CA ALA A 182 33.68 -1.81 13.88
C ALA A 182 34.40 -3.13 14.25
N HIS A 183 34.45 -4.08 13.32
CA HIS A 183 35.18 -5.36 13.41
C HIS A 183 36.27 -5.44 12.36
#